data_e76376d02f3cbdc661b0040484d7675a
#
_entry.id   e76376d02f3cbdc661b0040484d7675a
#
_cell.length_a   1.000
_cell.length_b   1.000
_cell.length_c   1.000
_cell.angle_alpha   90.00
_cell.angle_beta   90.00
_cell.angle_gamma   90.00
#
_symmetry.space_group_name_H-M   'P 1'
#
loop_
_entity.id
_entity.type
_entity.pdbx_description
1 polymer ?
#
loop_
_entity_poly.entity_id
_entity_poly.type
_entity_poly.pdbx_seq_one_letter_code
_entity_poly.pdbx_strand_id
1 'polypeptide(L)'
;DIAVDGLETDEVRFPRRPLDAHIADIDNAVSREAARLIASEGPDLSWVYLQYTDDVAHKYGESAEFERAVVQMDKFVKAIWLAVLARQEAHDEDWLVIVTTDHGRDAVTGRTHGAQSKRERTIWMATNSQRLTPDFYAMPEIVDIYPSIATHLGITIPEKVARNLDGASFIE
;
A
#
# COMPACT_ATOMS: atom_id res chain seq x y z
N ASP A 1 -8.75 -4.88 14.91
CA ASP A 1 -8.31 -5.72 13.79
C ASP A 1 -9.51 -5.97 12.89
N ILE A 2 -9.51 -5.33 11.70
CA ILE A 2 -10.42 -5.74 10.65
C ILE A 2 -9.67 -6.84 9.91
N ALA A 3 -9.93 -8.08 10.27
CA ALA A 3 -9.50 -9.21 9.49
C ALA A 3 -10.27 -9.17 8.17
N VAL A 4 -9.56 -8.85 7.10
CA VAL A 4 -10.10 -8.86 5.72
C VAL A 4 -10.06 -10.27 5.16
N ASP A 5 -9.63 -11.23 5.96
CA ASP A 5 -9.58 -12.64 5.63
C ASP A 5 -10.97 -13.16 5.27
N GLY A 6 -11.11 -13.67 4.07
CA GLY A 6 -12.33 -14.29 3.60
C GLY A 6 -13.26 -13.40 2.78
N LEU A 7 -12.95 -12.12 2.53
CA LEU A 7 -13.79 -11.29 1.66
C LEU A 7 -13.91 -11.87 0.24
N GLU A 8 -12.84 -12.47 -0.27
CA GLU A 8 -12.84 -13.12 -1.59
C GLU A 8 -13.74 -14.37 -1.64
N THR A 9 -14.03 -14.98 -0.51
CA THR A 9 -14.90 -16.16 -0.39
C THR A 9 -16.34 -15.80 -0.02
N ASP A 10 -16.61 -14.54 0.32
CA ASP A 10 -17.95 -14.02 0.58
C ASP A 10 -18.67 -13.69 -0.73
N GLU A 11 -19.09 -14.72 -1.44
CA GLU A 11 -19.80 -14.56 -2.73
C GLU A 11 -21.20 -13.94 -2.58
N VAL A 12 -21.74 -13.82 -1.37
CA VAL A 12 -22.98 -13.11 -1.10
C VAL A 12 -22.75 -11.59 -1.17
N ARG A 13 -21.70 -11.12 -0.51
CA ARG A 13 -21.34 -9.71 -0.48
C ARG A 13 -20.58 -9.28 -1.75
N PHE A 14 -19.71 -10.15 -2.26
CA PHE A 14 -18.87 -9.90 -3.42
C PHE A 14 -19.02 -11.03 -4.46
N PRO A 15 -20.14 -11.11 -5.17
CA PRO A 15 -20.36 -12.14 -6.16
C PRO A 15 -19.33 -12.07 -7.27
N ARG A 16 -18.81 -13.23 -7.68
CA ARG A 16 -17.83 -13.32 -8.76
C ARG A 16 -18.37 -12.70 -10.05
N ARG A 17 -17.58 -11.82 -10.63
CA ARG A 17 -17.94 -11.09 -11.84
C ARG A 17 -16.84 -11.19 -12.90
N PRO A 18 -17.20 -11.05 -14.21
CA PRO A 18 -16.20 -10.99 -15.27
C PRO A 18 -15.12 -9.94 -14.99
N LEU A 19 -13.89 -10.21 -15.44
CA LEU A 19 -12.74 -9.31 -15.31
C LEU A 19 -12.30 -9.07 -13.85
N ASP A 20 -12.62 -10.00 -12.95
CA ASP A 20 -12.32 -9.92 -11.53
C ASP A 20 -12.82 -8.62 -10.86
N ALA A 21 -13.90 -8.05 -11.42
CA ALA A 21 -14.49 -6.81 -10.92
C ALA A 21 -14.98 -6.90 -9.46
N HIS A 22 -15.21 -8.12 -8.95
CA HIS A 22 -15.49 -8.34 -7.51
C HIS A 22 -14.29 -8.00 -6.64
N ILE A 23 -13.04 -8.18 -7.12
CA ILE A 23 -11.84 -7.76 -6.38
C ILE A 23 -11.79 -6.24 -6.25
N ALA A 24 -12.14 -5.51 -7.32
CA ALA A 24 -12.27 -4.05 -7.23
C ALA A 24 -13.35 -3.60 -6.21
N ASP A 25 -14.44 -4.37 -6.07
CA ASP A 25 -15.46 -4.09 -5.05
C ASP A 25 -14.94 -4.37 -3.64
N ILE A 26 -14.16 -5.42 -3.46
CA ILE A 26 -13.47 -5.73 -2.20
C ILE A 26 -12.52 -4.59 -1.85
N ASP A 27 -11.64 -4.19 -2.76
CA ASP A 27 -10.69 -3.10 -2.54
C ASP A 27 -11.38 -1.76 -2.22
N ASN A 28 -12.51 -1.49 -2.88
CA ASN A 28 -13.35 -0.34 -2.55
C ASN A 28 -13.91 -0.43 -1.13
N ALA A 29 -14.35 -1.61 -0.70
CA ALA A 29 -14.87 -1.82 0.64
C ALA A 29 -13.75 -1.67 1.69
N VAL A 30 -12.57 -2.24 1.44
CA VAL A 30 -11.38 -2.13 2.29
C VAL A 30 -10.94 -0.67 2.44
N SER A 31 -10.80 0.06 1.33
CA SER A 31 -10.38 1.46 1.37
C SER A 31 -11.38 2.38 2.06
N ARG A 32 -12.68 2.15 1.88
CA ARG A 32 -13.73 2.91 2.58
C ARG A 32 -13.72 2.63 4.08
N GLU A 33 -13.52 1.37 4.48
CA GLU A 33 -13.45 1.03 5.90
C GLU A 33 -12.17 1.56 6.55
N ALA A 34 -11.02 1.51 5.85
CA ALA A 34 -9.80 2.15 6.30
C ALA A 34 -10.00 3.67 6.49
N ALA A 35 -10.61 4.34 5.52
CA ALA A 35 -10.92 5.77 5.62
C ALA A 35 -11.88 6.07 6.80
N ARG A 36 -12.88 5.22 7.02
CA ARG A 36 -13.81 5.35 8.17
C ARG A 36 -13.06 5.24 9.49
N LEU A 37 -12.22 4.23 9.66
CA LEU A 37 -11.46 4.00 10.89
C LEU A 37 -10.47 5.13 11.16
N ILE A 38 -9.75 5.58 10.15
CA ILE A 38 -8.86 6.73 10.25
C ILE A 38 -9.64 7.94 10.76
N ALA A 39 -10.79 8.26 10.15
CA ALA A 39 -11.59 9.41 10.53
C ALA A 39 -12.17 9.30 11.94
N SER A 40 -12.65 8.10 12.36
CA SER A 40 -13.37 7.93 13.64
C SER A 40 -12.46 7.59 14.82
N GLU A 41 -11.38 6.84 14.59
CA GLU A 41 -10.57 6.25 15.67
C GLU A 41 -9.13 6.74 15.70
N GLY A 42 -8.56 7.14 14.55
CA GLY A 42 -7.17 7.62 14.44
C GLY A 42 -6.15 6.59 14.94
N PRO A 43 -6.08 5.40 14.34
CA PRO A 43 -5.15 4.36 14.79
C PRO A 43 -3.68 4.80 14.60
N ASP A 44 -2.79 4.39 15.50
CA ASP A 44 -1.35 4.68 15.41
C ASP A 44 -0.70 4.11 14.14
N LEU A 45 -1.21 2.99 13.64
CA LEU A 45 -0.75 2.33 12.42
C LEU A 45 -1.92 1.71 11.67
N SER A 46 -1.97 1.95 10.36
CA SER A 46 -2.88 1.27 9.44
C SER A 46 -2.08 0.59 8.33
N TRP A 47 -2.31 -0.70 8.13
CA TRP A 47 -1.83 -1.43 6.97
C TRP A 47 -3.03 -1.73 6.07
N VAL A 48 -3.00 -1.20 4.84
CA VAL A 48 -4.08 -1.38 3.86
C VAL A 48 -3.51 -2.10 2.65
N TYR A 49 -4.06 -3.26 2.33
CA TYR A 49 -3.70 -4.05 1.15
C TYR A 49 -4.81 -3.95 0.11
N LEU A 50 -4.43 -3.68 -1.12
CA LEU A 50 -5.32 -3.56 -2.28
C LEU A 50 -4.77 -4.45 -3.40
N GLN A 51 -5.61 -5.31 -3.97
CA GLN A 51 -5.18 -6.42 -4.82
C GLN A 51 -5.52 -6.25 -6.31
N TYR A 52 -6.53 -5.49 -6.64
CA TYR A 52 -7.13 -5.49 -7.98
C TYR A 52 -6.15 -5.26 -9.14
N THR A 53 -5.13 -4.42 -8.96
CA THR A 53 -4.10 -4.21 -9.98
C THR A 53 -3.30 -5.47 -10.27
N ASP A 54 -3.06 -6.31 -9.27
CA ASP A 54 -2.34 -7.57 -9.41
C ASP A 54 -3.13 -8.57 -10.27
N ASP A 55 -4.43 -8.78 -9.94
CA ASP A 55 -5.32 -9.67 -10.71
C ASP A 55 -5.47 -9.23 -12.17
N VAL A 56 -5.66 -7.93 -12.40
CA VAL A 56 -5.76 -7.39 -13.76
C VAL A 56 -4.45 -7.60 -14.52
N ALA A 57 -3.29 -7.40 -13.88
CA ALA A 57 -2.01 -7.61 -14.52
C ALA A 57 -1.77 -9.10 -14.85
N HIS A 58 -2.12 -10.03 -13.96
CA HIS A 58 -2.04 -11.47 -14.25
C HIS A 58 -2.81 -11.84 -15.51
N LYS A 59 -3.94 -11.22 -15.74
CA LYS A 59 -4.82 -11.52 -16.86
C LYS A 59 -4.42 -10.83 -18.16
N TYR A 60 -4.06 -9.55 -18.08
CA TYR A 60 -3.91 -8.69 -19.25
C TYR A 60 -2.47 -8.21 -19.48
N GLY A 61 -1.58 -8.34 -18.49
CA GLY A 61 -0.23 -7.77 -18.56
C GLY A 61 -0.24 -6.26 -18.65
N GLU A 62 0.74 -5.70 -19.34
CA GLU A 62 0.81 -4.27 -19.65
C GLU A 62 -0.22 -3.92 -20.73
N SER A 63 -1.33 -3.35 -20.31
CA SER A 63 -2.50 -3.14 -21.17
C SER A 63 -3.32 -1.92 -20.73
N ALA A 64 -4.23 -1.49 -21.60
CA ALA A 64 -5.19 -0.44 -21.24
C ALA A 64 -6.12 -0.87 -20.09
N GLU A 65 -6.36 -2.16 -19.90
CA GLU A 65 -7.08 -2.73 -18.76
C GLU A 65 -6.31 -2.46 -17.46
N PHE A 66 -5.00 -2.71 -17.46
CA PHE A 66 -4.14 -2.46 -16.32
C PHE A 66 -4.05 -0.97 -15.98
N GLU A 67 -3.89 -0.10 -16.99
CA GLU A 67 -3.91 1.36 -16.78
C GLU A 67 -5.22 1.82 -16.13
N ARG A 68 -6.36 1.29 -16.57
CA ARG A 68 -7.66 1.58 -15.94
C ARG A 68 -7.75 1.10 -14.51
N ALA A 69 -7.16 -0.06 -14.20
CA ALA A 69 -7.10 -0.58 -12.84
C ALA A 69 -6.27 0.35 -11.93
N VAL A 70 -5.12 0.82 -12.38
CA VAL A 70 -4.29 1.80 -11.64
C VAL A 70 -5.08 3.08 -11.35
N VAL A 71 -5.77 3.64 -12.36
CA VAL A 71 -6.63 4.83 -12.17
C VAL A 71 -7.77 4.55 -11.18
N GLN A 72 -8.28 3.33 -11.15
CA GLN A 72 -9.32 2.94 -10.17
C GLN A 72 -8.74 2.87 -8.75
N MET A 73 -7.54 2.30 -8.60
CA MET A 73 -6.84 2.22 -7.30
C MET A 73 -6.50 3.61 -6.77
N ASP A 74 -6.08 4.56 -7.63
CA ASP A 74 -5.85 5.95 -7.24
C ASP A 74 -7.09 6.57 -6.56
N LYS A 75 -8.29 6.27 -7.05
CA LYS A 75 -9.55 6.73 -6.41
C LYS A 75 -9.75 6.12 -5.03
N PHE A 76 -9.37 4.85 -4.83
CA PHE A 76 -9.47 4.19 -3.54
C PHE A 76 -8.46 4.77 -2.53
N VAL A 77 -7.22 4.96 -2.95
CA VAL A 77 -6.19 5.64 -2.15
C VAL A 77 -6.59 7.07 -1.83
N LYS A 78 -7.21 7.79 -2.78
CA LYS A 78 -7.73 9.14 -2.54
C LYS A 78 -8.75 9.20 -1.40
N ALA A 79 -9.62 8.20 -1.26
CA ALA A 79 -10.58 8.17 -0.16
C ALA A 79 -9.87 8.10 1.21
N ILE A 80 -8.82 7.28 1.31
CA ILE A 80 -7.99 7.18 2.51
C ILE A 80 -7.25 8.50 2.76
N TRP A 81 -6.64 9.06 1.72
CA TRP A 81 -5.92 10.32 1.79
C TRP A 81 -6.79 11.48 2.30
N LEU A 82 -8.02 11.60 1.81
CA LEU A 82 -8.95 12.63 2.28
C LEU A 82 -9.33 12.45 3.75
N ALA A 83 -9.45 11.22 4.23
CA ALA A 83 -9.68 10.94 5.65
C ALA A 83 -8.47 11.35 6.52
N VAL A 84 -7.24 11.07 6.05
CA VAL A 84 -6.01 11.52 6.71
C VAL A 84 -5.97 13.05 6.79
N LEU A 85 -6.20 13.76 5.68
CA LEU A 85 -6.18 15.22 5.67
C LEU A 85 -7.20 15.82 6.65
N ALA A 86 -8.43 15.31 6.65
CA ALA A 86 -9.47 15.76 7.56
C ALA A 86 -9.10 15.50 9.02
N ARG A 87 -8.44 14.38 9.28
CA ARG A 87 -7.97 14.02 10.62
C ARG A 87 -6.84 14.93 11.10
N GLN A 88 -5.84 15.18 10.26
CA GLN A 88 -4.75 16.13 10.55
C GLN A 88 -5.30 17.51 10.91
N GLU A 89 -6.26 18.02 10.12
CA GLU A 89 -6.88 19.32 10.38
C GLU A 89 -7.67 19.35 11.70
N ALA A 90 -8.41 18.29 12.00
CA ALA A 90 -9.31 18.26 13.15
C ALA A 90 -8.59 18.01 14.49
N HIS A 91 -7.46 17.32 14.49
CA HIS A 91 -6.79 16.81 15.68
C HIS A 91 -5.34 17.27 15.84
N ASP A 92 -4.79 18.05 14.88
CA ASP A 92 -3.37 18.47 14.87
C ASP A 92 -2.40 17.29 14.94
N GLU A 93 -2.74 16.22 14.21
CA GLU A 93 -1.96 14.97 14.12
C GLU A 93 -0.99 15.02 12.95
N ASP A 94 0.20 14.43 13.08
CA ASP A 94 1.19 14.26 12.01
C ASP A 94 1.12 12.84 11.43
N TRP A 95 0.47 12.69 10.28
CA TRP A 95 0.28 11.40 9.61
C TRP A 95 1.33 11.16 8.53
N LEU A 96 2.08 10.07 8.66
CA LEU A 96 2.91 9.51 7.60
C LEU A 96 2.07 8.58 6.72
N VAL A 97 1.98 8.89 5.43
CA VAL A 97 1.37 8.02 4.43
C VAL A 97 2.46 7.50 3.50
N ILE A 98 2.53 6.19 3.34
CA ILE A 98 3.42 5.51 2.38
C ILE A 98 2.54 4.69 1.46
N VAL A 99 2.64 4.93 0.16
CA VAL A 99 2.00 4.12 -0.88
C VAL A 99 3.10 3.41 -1.66
N THR A 100 3.00 2.09 -1.77
CA THR A 100 4.00 1.28 -2.46
C THR A 100 3.37 0.07 -3.12
N THR A 101 4.15 -0.66 -3.90
CA THR A 101 3.84 -2.01 -4.38
C THR A 101 4.79 -3.00 -3.71
N ASP A 102 4.39 -4.24 -3.55
CA ASP A 102 5.17 -5.32 -2.96
C ASP A 102 6.19 -5.92 -3.94
N HIS A 103 5.92 -5.85 -5.25
CA HIS A 103 6.80 -6.32 -6.32
C HIS A 103 6.51 -5.64 -7.66
N GLY A 104 7.41 -5.84 -8.61
CA GLY A 104 7.19 -5.51 -10.02
C GLY A 104 6.71 -6.73 -10.81
N ARG A 105 6.83 -6.68 -12.17
CA ARG A 105 6.33 -7.72 -13.07
C ARG A 105 7.41 -8.19 -14.05
N ASP A 106 7.24 -9.38 -14.63
CA ASP A 106 8.13 -9.87 -15.67
C ASP A 106 8.22 -8.89 -16.85
N ALA A 107 9.39 -8.83 -17.49
CA ALA A 107 9.68 -7.85 -18.54
C ALA A 107 9.09 -8.23 -19.92
N VAL A 108 8.57 -9.45 -20.07
CA VAL A 108 8.12 -9.97 -21.38
C VAL A 108 6.62 -9.80 -21.55
N THR A 109 5.85 -10.20 -20.54
CA THR A 109 4.40 -10.19 -20.62
C THR A 109 3.74 -9.23 -19.63
N GLY A 110 4.44 -8.86 -18.56
CA GLY A 110 3.87 -8.12 -17.45
C GLY A 110 2.83 -8.91 -16.65
N ARG A 111 2.69 -10.22 -16.90
CA ARG A 111 1.63 -11.07 -16.31
C ARG A 111 2.05 -11.85 -15.09
N THR A 112 3.36 -12.07 -14.93
CA THR A 112 3.89 -12.93 -13.86
C THR A 112 4.86 -12.18 -12.97
N HIS A 113 5.15 -12.76 -11.82
CA HIS A 113 6.14 -12.28 -10.86
C HIS A 113 6.72 -13.47 -10.07
N GLY A 114 7.77 -13.21 -9.26
CA GLY A 114 8.40 -14.21 -8.38
C GLY A 114 9.65 -14.88 -8.96
N ALA A 115 10.04 -14.60 -10.22
CA ALA A 115 11.23 -15.15 -10.85
C ALA A 115 12.53 -14.40 -10.52
N GLN A 116 12.51 -13.39 -9.65
CA GLN A 116 13.68 -12.66 -9.15
C GLN A 116 14.43 -11.82 -10.20
N SER A 117 13.85 -11.51 -11.35
CA SER A 117 14.44 -10.56 -12.28
C SER A 117 14.52 -9.16 -11.67
N LYS A 118 15.43 -8.31 -12.21
CA LYS A 118 15.55 -6.94 -11.71
C LYS A 118 14.21 -6.21 -11.73
N ARG A 119 13.42 -6.36 -12.80
CA ARG A 119 12.12 -5.71 -12.94
C ARG A 119 11.10 -6.22 -11.93
N GLU A 120 11.04 -7.53 -11.68
CA GLU A 120 10.13 -8.11 -10.68
C GLU A 120 10.45 -7.67 -9.25
N ARG A 121 11.73 -7.41 -8.95
CA ARG A 121 12.18 -6.91 -7.65
C ARG A 121 12.16 -5.37 -7.52
N THR A 122 11.83 -4.66 -8.59
CA THR A 122 11.75 -3.20 -8.57
C THR A 122 10.37 -2.78 -8.09
N ILE A 123 10.35 -2.01 -7.02
CA ILE A 123 9.16 -1.35 -6.47
C ILE A 123 9.25 0.16 -6.65
N TRP A 124 8.21 0.85 -6.31
CA TRP A 124 8.16 2.30 -6.19
C TRP A 124 7.54 2.68 -4.84
N MET A 125 7.87 3.85 -4.34
CA MET A 125 7.27 4.42 -3.14
C MET A 125 6.85 5.87 -3.38
N ALA A 126 5.73 6.26 -2.79
CA ALA A 126 5.30 7.65 -2.67
C ALA A 126 4.93 7.94 -1.22
N THR A 127 5.26 9.14 -0.73
CA THR A 127 4.95 9.54 0.65
C THR A 127 4.61 11.02 0.71
N ASN A 128 3.88 11.40 1.74
CA ASN A 128 3.57 12.81 2.05
C ASN A 128 4.66 13.48 2.90
N SER A 129 5.61 12.73 3.44
CA SER A 129 6.65 13.28 4.31
C SER A 129 7.52 14.31 3.58
N GLN A 130 7.83 15.41 4.26
CA GLN A 130 8.80 16.41 3.82
C GLN A 130 10.17 16.21 4.50
N ARG A 131 10.26 15.31 5.49
CA ARG A 131 11.47 14.98 6.24
C ARG A 131 12.08 13.69 5.69
N LEU A 132 12.61 13.76 4.48
CA LEU A 132 13.17 12.60 3.79
C LEU A 132 14.68 12.67 3.74
N THR A 133 15.35 11.60 4.10
CA THR A 133 16.79 11.47 3.92
C THR A 133 17.15 11.39 2.42
N PRO A 134 18.41 11.69 2.02
CA PRO A 134 18.85 11.51 0.64
C PRO A 134 18.66 10.09 0.08
N ASP A 135 18.68 9.07 0.96
CA ASP A 135 18.56 7.66 0.57
C ASP A 135 17.17 7.35 -0.04
N PHE A 136 16.11 8.05 0.39
CA PHE A 136 14.79 7.92 -0.23
C PHE A 136 14.82 8.23 -1.73
N TYR A 137 15.62 9.21 -2.15
CA TYR A 137 15.72 9.61 -3.56
C TYR A 137 16.72 8.76 -4.35
N ALA A 138 17.57 8.02 -3.66
CA ALA A 138 18.54 7.14 -4.30
C ALA A 138 17.89 5.81 -4.71
N MET A 139 17.47 4.99 -3.76
CA MET A 139 16.83 3.69 -4.01
C MET A 139 16.21 3.15 -2.71
N PRO A 140 15.02 3.61 -2.32
CA PRO A 140 14.39 3.07 -1.11
C PRO A 140 13.95 1.63 -1.35
N GLU A 141 14.17 0.78 -0.36
CA GLU A 141 13.80 -0.62 -0.39
C GLU A 141 12.57 -0.88 0.53
N ILE A 142 11.85 -1.96 0.28
CA ILE A 142 10.65 -2.30 1.08
C ILE A 142 11.00 -2.52 2.56
N VAL A 143 12.21 -2.97 2.85
CA VAL A 143 12.73 -3.19 4.21
C VAL A 143 12.96 -1.88 4.99
N ASP A 144 13.01 -0.73 4.30
CA ASP A 144 13.17 0.59 4.90
C ASP A 144 11.88 1.14 5.50
N ILE A 145 10.72 0.56 5.13
CA ILE A 145 9.40 1.02 5.60
C ILE A 145 9.29 0.87 7.11
N TYR A 146 9.66 -0.29 7.66
CA TYR A 146 9.54 -0.55 9.10
C TYR A 146 10.36 0.44 9.96
N PRO A 147 11.68 0.63 9.74
CA PRO A 147 12.44 1.60 10.51
C PRO A 147 11.96 3.05 10.29
N SER A 148 11.44 3.38 9.10
CA SER A 148 10.87 4.72 8.83
C SER A 148 9.59 4.97 9.62
N ILE A 149 8.70 3.98 9.71
CA ILE A 149 7.50 4.07 10.56
C ILE A 149 7.90 4.22 12.03
N ALA A 150 8.88 3.44 12.51
CA ALA A 150 9.36 3.53 13.90
C ALA A 150 9.92 4.92 14.20
N THR A 151 10.71 5.50 13.28
CA THR A 151 11.25 6.85 13.41
C THR A 151 10.13 7.89 13.48
N HIS A 152 9.16 7.83 12.56
CA HIS A 152 8.02 8.77 12.54
C HIS A 152 7.20 8.72 13.84
N LEU A 153 6.94 7.53 14.35
CA LEU A 153 6.18 7.33 15.59
C LEU A 153 7.00 7.55 16.88
N GLY A 154 8.30 7.88 16.77
CA GLY A 154 9.18 8.03 17.93
C GLY A 154 9.39 6.74 18.72
N ILE A 155 9.25 5.58 18.07
CA ILE A 155 9.39 4.27 18.68
C ILE A 155 10.87 3.85 18.63
N THR A 156 11.44 3.57 19.80
CA THR A 156 12.78 2.98 19.87
C THR A 156 12.74 1.50 19.48
N ILE A 157 13.40 1.15 18.39
CA ILE A 157 13.56 -0.25 17.97
C ILE A 157 14.50 -0.95 18.96
N PRO A 158 14.10 -2.08 19.58
CA PRO A 158 14.95 -2.82 20.49
C PRO A 158 16.28 -3.23 19.83
N GLU A 159 17.41 -3.09 20.54
CA GLU A 159 18.76 -3.32 20.01
C GLU A 159 18.91 -4.70 19.32
N LYS A 160 18.30 -5.75 19.90
CA LYS A 160 18.30 -7.09 19.30
C LYS A 160 17.61 -7.13 17.93
N VAL A 161 16.57 -6.32 17.70
CA VAL A 161 15.88 -6.21 16.42
C VAL A 161 16.70 -5.34 15.48
N ALA A 162 17.15 -4.17 15.95
CA ALA A 162 17.90 -3.21 15.14
C ALA A 162 19.18 -3.81 14.51
N ARG A 163 19.88 -4.70 15.23
CA ARG A 163 21.07 -5.39 14.71
C ARG A 163 20.79 -6.37 13.56
N ASN A 164 19.53 -6.74 13.33
CA ASN A 164 19.11 -7.70 12.30
C ASN A 164 18.22 -7.07 11.24
N LEU A 165 18.09 -5.75 11.23
CA LEU A 165 17.39 -5.05 10.15
C LEU A 165 18.31 -4.91 8.95
N ASP A 166 17.79 -5.24 7.78
CA ASP A 166 18.43 -4.99 6.49
C ASP A 166 18.18 -3.56 5.99
N GLY A 167 17.09 -2.94 6.44
CA GLY A 167 16.68 -1.59 6.06
C GLY A 167 17.08 -0.49 7.05
N ALA A 168 17.04 0.74 6.57
CA ALA A 168 17.27 1.96 7.33
C ALA A 168 16.10 2.94 7.20
N SER A 169 15.94 3.85 8.17
CA SER A 169 14.91 4.89 8.07
C SER A 169 15.24 5.88 6.95
N PHE A 170 14.27 6.14 6.07
CA PHE A 170 14.30 7.25 5.12
C PHE A 170 13.59 8.52 5.66
N ILE A 171 13.15 8.50 6.92
CA ILE A 171 12.59 9.66 7.64
C ILE A 171 13.66 10.22 8.56
N GLU A 172 13.83 11.57 8.58
CA GLU A 172 14.70 12.32 9.49
C GLU A 172 14.07 12.52 10.90
#